data_dc5f3f30dd851b88b74108793a07dd5a
#
_entry.id   dc5f3f30dd851b88b74108793a07dd5a
#
_cell.length_a   1.000
_cell.length_b   1.000
_cell.length_c   1.000
_cell.angle_alpha   90.00
_cell.angle_beta   90.00
_cell.angle_gamma   90.00
#
_symmetry.space_group_name_H-M   'P 1'
#
loop_
_entity.id
_entity.type
_entity.pdbx_description
1 polymer ?
#
loop_
_entity_poly.entity_id
_entity_poly.type
_entity_poly.pdbx_seq_one_letter_code
_entity_poly.pdbx_strand_id
1 'polypeptide(L)'
;MYLKHNLLTLTDKESFIHGEKVNVAVVYADLRGFAQWSLTSTPSQITRVIEVVYDRVIQLAFFYKHTFHKFLGDGFVLIWEEKDHGTLADALHWALAAAFEIHKRYWYIAERLQFPSPLGFGIGIACGEVVRIDPETFIPELNDPDFVGYPMNCGARLQKLAGPYGTVLDSRGVDIAMKNPERVLRTTNEILRLELFKPHNKAISMAHTFTGLQEDDIFGFCYVTWPYVKNSLWNVDGRV
;
A
#
# COMPACT_ATOMS: atom_id res chain seq x y z
N MET A 1 -8.36 45.27 -2.98
CA MET A 1 -9.77 44.90 -3.23
C MET A 1 -9.92 43.46 -2.74
N TYR A 2 -10.29 43.27 -1.47
CA TYR A 2 -10.41 41.94 -0.86
C TYR A 2 -11.73 41.32 -1.30
N LEU A 3 -11.66 40.20 -2.00
CA LEU A 3 -12.83 39.37 -2.26
C LEU A 3 -13.36 38.84 -0.91
N LYS A 4 -14.51 39.39 -0.47
CA LYS A 4 -15.31 38.76 0.59
C LYS A 4 -15.73 37.38 0.08
N HIS A 5 -15.08 36.35 0.57
CA HIS A 5 -15.60 35.00 0.45
C HIS A 5 -16.88 34.92 1.28
N ASN A 6 -18.01 34.93 0.61
CA ASN A 6 -19.26 34.48 1.21
C ASN A 6 -19.02 33.04 1.67
N LEU A 7 -18.95 32.84 2.98
CA LEU A 7 -19.14 31.53 3.59
C LEU A 7 -20.55 31.09 3.19
N LEU A 8 -20.61 30.24 2.18
CA LEU A 8 -21.84 29.56 1.78
C LEU A 8 -22.29 28.73 2.98
N THR A 9 -23.39 29.13 3.57
CA THR A 9 -24.10 28.32 4.57
C THR A 9 -24.45 26.98 3.91
N LEU A 10 -24.09 25.88 4.55
CA LEU A 10 -24.26 24.49 4.09
C LEU A 10 -25.72 24.01 3.97
N THR A 11 -26.67 24.93 3.98
CA THR A 11 -28.08 24.63 3.81
C THR A 11 -28.51 25.07 2.42
N ASP A 12 -28.86 24.14 1.57
CA ASP A 12 -29.58 24.29 0.28
C ASP A 12 -28.76 24.40 -1.03
N LYS A 13 -27.55 23.81 -1.14
CA LYS A 13 -26.99 23.55 -2.45
C LYS A 13 -26.77 22.07 -2.67
N GLU A 14 -27.16 21.60 -3.86
CA GLU A 14 -26.79 20.29 -4.37
C GLU A 14 -25.31 20.01 -4.06
N SER A 15 -25.06 18.91 -3.39
CA SER A 15 -23.72 18.50 -3.02
C SER A 15 -22.91 18.26 -4.29
N PHE A 16 -21.87 19.06 -4.54
CA PHE A 16 -20.91 18.83 -5.64
C PHE A 16 -20.01 17.62 -5.40
N ILE A 17 -20.23 16.88 -4.33
CA ILE A 17 -19.44 15.74 -3.92
C ILE A 17 -20.39 14.57 -3.72
N HIS A 18 -20.19 13.52 -4.51
CA HIS A 18 -20.89 12.25 -4.32
C HIS A 18 -19.98 11.30 -3.54
N GLY A 19 -20.52 10.75 -2.45
CA GLY A 19 -19.84 9.74 -1.64
C GLY A 19 -20.50 8.38 -1.80
N GLU A 20 -19.75 7.37 -2.22
CA GLU A 20 -20.19 5.99 -2.34
C GLU A 20 -19.42 5.10 -1.34
N LYS A 21 -20.13 4.21 -0.63
CA LYS A 21 -19.49 3.19 0.20
C LYS A 21 -19.00 2.05 -0.68
N VAL A 22 -17.71 1.79 -0.63
CA VAL A 22 -17.08 0.72 -1.39
C VAL A 22 -16.17 -0.12 -0.49
N ASN A 23 -16.07 -1.42 -0.75
CA ASN A 23 -15.08 -2.26 -0.11
C ASN A 23 -13.78 -2.25 -0.92
N VAL A 24 -12.65 -2.13 -0.23
CA VAL A 24 -11.33 -2.03 -0.85
C VAL A 24 -10.29 -2.89 -0.15
N ALA A 25 -9.26 -3.28 -0.92
CA ALA A 25 -7.94 -3.59 -0.40
C ALA A 25 -7.02 -2.42 -0.74
N VAL A 26 -6.39 -1.82 0.26
CA VAL A 26 -5.50 -0.67 0.12
C VAL A 26 -4.07 -1.06 0.47
N VAL A 27 -3.11 -0.62 -0.35
CA VAL A 27 -1.66 -0.76 -0.14
C VAL A 27 -1.07 0.62 0.05
N TYR A 28 -0.44 0.85 1.19
CA TYR A 28 0.46 1.97 1.42
C TYR A 28 1.91 1.48 1.40
N ALA A 29 2.73 2.12 0.60
CA ALA A 29 4.16 1.81 0.51
C ALA A 29 5.00 3.08 0.67
N ASP A 30 6.16 2.96 1.33
CA ASP A 30 7.03 4.08 1.65
C ASP A 30 8.50 3.62 1.71
N LEU A 31 9.42 4.39 1.13
CA LEU A 31 10.84 4.05 1.08
C LEU A 31 11.52 4.25 2.42
N ARG A 32 11.98 3.19 3.02
CA ARG A 32 12.69 3.21 4.30
C ARG A 32 14.06 3.86 4.19
N GLY A 33 14.30 4.80 5.10
CA GLY A 33 15.55 5.55 5.14
C GLY A 33 15.69 6.63 4.07
N PHE A 34 14.64 6.91 3.27
CA PHE A 34 14.68 7.92 2.21
C PHE A 34 15.06 9.30 2.73
N ALA A 35 14.44 9.78 3.80
CA ALA A 35 14.73 11.09 4.38
C ALA A 35 16.21 11.23 4.76
N GLN A 36 16.80 10.24 5.43
CA GLN A 36 18.20 10.28 5.81
C GLN A 36 19.12 10.15 4.58
N TRP A 37 18.78 9.27 3.65
CA TRP A 37 19.54 9.08 2.41
C TRP A 37 19.53 10.36 1.55
N SER A 38 18.39 11.04 1.43
CA SER A 38 18.25 12.25 0.62
C SER A 38 19.08 13.44 1.13
N LEU A 39 19.37 13.50 2.44
CA LEU A 39 20.25 14.53 3.00
C LEU A 39 21.68 14.48 2.46
N THR A 40 22.15 13.32 2.07
CA THR A 40 23.52 13.10 1.58
C THR A 40 23.60 12.83 0.08
N SER A 41 22.44 12.80 -0.60
CA SER A 41 22.33 12.49 -2.01
C SER A 41 22.25 13.76 -2.87
N THR A 42 22.75 13.68 -4.09
CA THR A 42 22.60 14.77 -5.07
C THR A 42 21.16 14.83 -5.60
N PRO A 43 20.70 15.99 -6.07
CA PRO A 43 19.37 16.10 -6.71
C PRO A 43 19.18 15.09 -7.85
N SER A 44 20.21 14.83 -8.65
CA SER A 44 20.17 13.86 -9.75
C SER A 44 19.97 12.43 -9.26
N GLN A 45 20.61 12.03 -8.14
CA GLN A 45 20.41 10.71 -7.53
C GLN A 45 18.98 10.57 -7.00
N ILE A 46 18.47 11.60 -6.30
CA ILE A 46 17.10 11.60 -5.77
C ILE A 46 16.10 11.46 -6.91
N THR A 47 16.21 12.32 -7.95
CA THR A 47 15.32 12.28 -9.13
C THR A 47 15.38 10.91 -9.78
N ARG A 48 16.57 10.33 -9.95
CA ARG A 48 16.74 9.02 -10.59
C ARG A 48 16.05 7.88 -9.82
N VAL A 49 16.14 7.87 -8.50
CA VAL A 49 15.45 6.87 -7.67
C VAL A 49 13.94 7.02 -7.77
N ILE A 50 13.43 8.24 -7.62
CA ILE A 50 11.97 8.52 -7.69
C ILE A 50 11.42 8.20 -9.09
N GLU A 51 12.09 8.64 -10.16
CA GLU A 51 11.70 8.35 -11.54
C GLU A 51 11.56 6.84 -11.80
N VAL A 52 12.57 6.06 -11.42
CA VAL A 52 12.56 4.61 -11.63
C VAL A 52 11.51 3.94 -10.78
N VAL A 53 11.33 4.38 -9.53
CA VAL A 53 10.27 3.86 -8.65
C VAL A 53 8.90 4.15 -9.26
N TYR A 54 8.62 5.38 -9.66
CA TYR A 54 7.31 5.77 -10.22
C TYR A 54 7.01 4.99 -11.50
N ASP A 55 7.96 4.93 -12.44
CA ASP A 55 7.80 4.17 -13.68
C ASP A 55 7.46 2.69 -13.40
N ARG A 56 8.19 2.04 -12.48
CA ARG A 56 7.94 0.64 -12.14
C ARG A 56 6.66 0.41 -11.37
N VAL A 57 6.31 1.31 -10.45
CA VAL A 57 5.04 1.22 -9.70
C VAL A 57 3.85 1.41 -10.62
N ILE A 58 3.89 2.38 -11.55
CA ILE A 58 2.81 2.58 -12.53
C ILE A 58 2.64 1.34 -13.41
N GLN A 59 3.73 0.77 -13.93
CA GLN A 59 3.67 -0.47 -14.72
C GLN A 59 3.06 -1.63 -13.94
N LEU A 60 3.43 -1.79 -12.66
CA LEU A 60 2.88 -2.82 -11.80
C LEU A 60 1.41 -2.59 -11.49
N ALA A 61 1.06 -1.38 -11.09
CA ALA A 61 -0.29 -1.00 -10.77
C ALA A 61 -1.23 -1.29 -11.95
N PHE A 62 -0.81 -0.95 -13.17
CA PHE A 62 -1.55 -1.27 -14.39
C PHE A 62 -1.68 -2.78 -14.63
N PHE A 63 -0.59 -3.53 -14.47
CA PHE A 63 -0.57 -4.98 -14.67
C PHE A 63 -1.48 -5.73 -13.66
N TYR A 64 -1.48 -5.29 -12.41
CA TYR A 64 -2.29 -5.87 -11.33
C TYR A 64 -3.69 -5.25 -11.23
N LYS A 65 -4.13 -4.46 -12.23
CA LYS A 65 -5.50 -3.95 -12.38
C LYS A 65 -5.98 -3.17 -11.14
N HIS A 66 -5.13 -2.29 -10.61
CA HIS A 66 -5.56 -1.40 -9.53
C HIS A 66 -6.69 -0.47 -9.99
N THR A 67 -7.55 -0.07 -9.06
CA THR A 67 -8.63 0.89 -9.32
C THR A 67 -8.13 2.33 -9.22
N PHE A 68 -7.24 2.60 -8.27
CA PHE A 68 -6.74 3.95 -7.97
C PHE A 68 -5.29 3.92 -7.52
N HIS A 69 -4.55 4.97 -7.84
CA HIS A 69 -3.20 5.21 -7.31
C HIS A 69 -2.94 6.69 -7.04
N LYS A 70 -2.08 6.98 -6.06
CA LYS A 70 -1.61 8.33 -5.76
C LYS A 70 -0.18 8.25 -5.23
N PHE A 71 0.70 9.10 -5.79
CA PHE A 71 2.06 9.25 -5.29
C PHE A 71 2.10 10.23 -4.11
N LEU A 72 2.89 9.92 -3.10
CA LEU A 72 3.03 10.65 -1.84
C LEU A 72 4.52 10.97 -1.56
N GLY A 73 5.19 11.60 -2.50
CA GLY A 73 6.64 11.85 -2.40
C GLY A 73 7.44 10.56 -2.68
N ASP A 74 8.11 10.04 -1.66
CA ASP A 74 8.87 8.78 -1.73
C ASP A 74 8.01 7.53 -1.46
N GLY A 75 6.73 7.72 -1.23
CA GLY A 75 5.73 6.68 -1.06
C GLY A 75 4.58 6.78 -2.07
N PHE A 76 3.66 5.85 -1.96
CA PHE A 76 2.45 5.82 -2.78
C PHE A 76 1.34 5.00 -2.11
N VAL A 77 0.12 5.19 -2.60
CA VAL A 77 -1.04 4.37 -2.28
C VAL A 77 -1.59 3.72 -3.55
N LEU A 78 -1.97 2.46 -3.45
CA LEU A 78 -2.70 1.72 -4.48
C LEU A 78 -3.98 1.15 -3.87
N ILE A 79 -5.07 1.15 -4.62
CA ILE A 79 -6.38 0.68 -4.16
C ILE A 79 -6.96 -0.29 -5.19
N TRP A 80 -7.53 -1.38 -4.70
CA TRP A 80 -8.34 -2.34 -5.44
C TRP A 80 -9.75 -2.35 -4.87
N GLU A 81 -10.74 -1.89 -5.64
CA GLU A 81 -12.15 -1.97 -5.25
C GLU A 81 -12.71 -3.37 -5.51
N GLU A 82 -13.51 -3.87 -4.55
CA GLU A 82 -14.16 -5.18 -4.66
C GLU A 82 -14.98 -5.33 -5.94
N LYS A 83 -15.72 -4.28 -6.34
CA LYS A 83 -16.57 -4.30 -7.53
C LYS A 83 -15.82 -4.58 -8.84
N ASP A 84 -14.54 -4.18 -8.92
CA ASP A 84 -13.72 -4.36 -10.12
C ASP A 84 -13.08 -5.76 -10.18
N HIS A 85 -13.12 -6.50 -9.07
CA HIS A 85 -12.44 -7.79 -8.92
C HIS A 85 -13.40 -8.95 -8.59
N GLY A 86 -14.67 -8.65 -8.36
CA GLY A 86 -15.71 -9.61 -8.04
C GLY A 86 -15.84 -9.91 -6.55
N THR A 87 -14.75 -10.03 -5.80
CA THR A 87 -14.77 -10.20 -4.33
C THR A 87 -13.63 -9.45 -3.66
N LEU A 88 -13.82 -9.11 -2.38
CA LEU A 88 -12.74 -8.50 -1.58
C LEU A 88 -11.54 -9.45 -1.43
N ALA A 89 -11.73 -10.76 -1.48
CA ALA A 89 -10.65 -11.73 -1.48
C ALA A 89 -9.81 -11.66 -2.77
N ASP A 90 -10.43 -11.44 -3.93
CA ASP A 90 -9.71 -11.23 -5.19
C ASP A 90 -8.99 -9.87 -5.20
N ALA A 91 -9.61 -8.81 -4.68
CA ALA A 91 -8.96 -7.51 -4.51
C ALA A 91 -7.71 -7.63 -3.61
N LEU A 92 -7.82 -8.33 -2.47
CA LEU A 92 -6.69 -8.60 -1.58
C LEU A 92 -5.60 -9.44 -2.25
N HIS A 93 -5.97 -10.44 -3.07
CA HIS A 93 -5.01 -11.21 -3.86
C HIS A 93 -4.13 -10.31 -4.73
N TRP A 94 -4.73 -9.39 -5.47
CA TRP A 94 -4.00 -8.47 -6.34
C TRP A 94 -3.14 -7.48 -5.55
N ALA A 95 -3.64 -7.00 -4.42
CA ALA A 95 -2.90 -6.13 -3.51
C ALA A 95 -1.63 -6.81 -2.96
N LEU A 96 -1.75 -8.08 -2.51
CA LEU A 96 -0.62 -8.88 -2.03
C LEU A 96 0.38 -9.19 -3.15
N ALA A 97 -0.10 -9.57 -4.34
CA ALA A 97 0.75 -9.83 -5.49
C ALA A 97 1.54 -8.58 -5.92
N ALA A 98 0.88 -7.42 -5.93
CA ALA A 98 1.53 -6.14 -6.22
C ALA A 98 2.58 -5.78 -5.16
N ALA A 99 2.26 -5.93 -3.87
CA ALA A 99 3.20 -5.67 -2.78
C ALA A 99 4.47 -6.53 -2.90
N PHE A 100 4.30 -7.81 -3.21
CA PHE A 100 5.40 -8.72 -3.45
C PHE A 100 6.30 -8.28 -4.61
N GLU A 101 5.71 -7.94 -5.76
CA GLU A 101 6.47 -7.49 -6.94
C GLU A 101 7.14 -6.12 -6.71
N ILE A 102 6.55 -5.23 -5.92
CA ILE A 102 7.17 -3.96 -5.53
C ILE A 102 8.50 -4.23 -4.80
N HIS A 103 8.51 -5.12 -3.82
CA HIS A 103 9.73 -5.50 -3.11
C HIS A 103 10.78 -6.11 -4.03
N LYS A 104 10.38 -7.06 -4.86
CA LYS A 104 11.25 -7.74 -5.83
C LYS A 104 11.86 -6.75 -6.81
N ARG A 105 11.05 -5.88 -7.41
CA ARG A 105 11.53 -4.92 -8.40
C ARG A 105 12.43 -3.86 -7.79
N TYR A 106 12.09 -3.36 -6.59
CA TYR A 106 12.96 -2.41 -5.91
C TYR A 106 14.33 -3.00 -5.59
N TRP A 107 14.38 -4.25 -5.15
CA TRP A 107 15.65 -4.94 -4.95
C TRP A 107 16.49 -4.98 -6.23
N TYR A 108 15.91 -5.35 -7.38
CA TYR A 108 16.62 -5.33 -8.67
C TYR A 108 17.09 -3.94 -9.08
N ILE A 109 16.35 -2.90 -8.74
CA ILE A 109 16.72 -1.51 -8.98
C ILE A 109 17.92 -1.15 -8.10
N ALA A 110 17.83 -1.38 -6.80
CA ALA A 110 18.85 -1.03 -5.83
C ALA A 110 20.21 -1.67 -6.16
N GLU A 111 20.21 -2.95 -6.56
CA GLU A 111 21.41 -3.67 -6.98
C GLU A 111 22.08 -3.10 -8.25
N ARG A 112 21.35 -2.33 -9.06
CA ARG A 112 21.85 -1.74 -10.32
C ARG A 112 22.19 -0.27 -10.23
N LEU A 113 21.84 0.39 -9.15
CA LEU A 113 22.25 1.77 -8.90
C LEU A 113 23.76 1.80 -8.60
N GLN A 114 24.47 2.73 -9.24
CA GLN A 114 25.91 2.93 -9.01
C GLN A 114 26.20 3.86 -7.82
N PHE A 115 25.23 4.02 -6.95
CA PHE A 115 25.32 4.83 -5.73
C PHE A 115 24.43 4.22 -4.64
N PRO A 116 24.65 4.54 -3.36
CA PRO A 116 23.79 4.06 -2.28
C PRO A 116 22.33 4.43 -2.52
N SER A 117 21.42 3.51 -2.23
CA SER A 117 19.96 3.69 -2.38
C SER A 117 19.26 3.62 -1.02
N PRO A 118 18.01 4.09 -0.91
CA PRO A 118 17.16 3.81 0.24
C PRO A 118 17.01 2.32 0.53
N LEU A 119 16.68 1.97 1.78
CA LEU A 119 16.77 0.59 2.30
C LEU A 119 15.74 -0.39 1.70
N GLY A 120 14.71 0.10 1.04
CA GLY A 120 13.61 -0.71 0.51
C GLY A 120 12.25 -0.23 1.00
N PHE A 121 11.17 -0.78 0.45
CA PHE A 121 9.83 -0.40 0.87
C PHE A 121 9.41 -1.06 2.18
N GLY A 122 8.70 -0.29 3.03
CA GLY A 122 7.81 -0.82 4.05
C GLY A 122 6.37 -0.71 3.53
N ILE A 123 5.61 -1.79 3.56
CA ILE A 123 4.27 -1.86 2.99
C ILE A 123 3.24 -2.21 4.08
N GLY A 124 2.14 -1.45 4.12
CA GLY A 124 0.96 -1.74 4.92
C GLY A 124 -0.23 -2.04 4.01
N ILE A 125 -0.94 -3.12 4.29
CA ILE A 125 -2.16 -3.52 3.57
C ILE A 125 -3.32 -3.56 4.54
N ALA A 126 -4.43 -2.92 4.19
CA ALA A 126 -5.66 -2.97 4.96
C ALA A 126 -6.88 -3.19 4.07
N CYS A 127 -7.89 -3.91 4.60
CA CYS A 127 -9.11 -4.23 3.89
C CYS A 127 -10.33 -3.67 4.60
N GLY A 128 -11.30 -3.17 3.85
CA GLY A 128 -12.57 -2.76 4.45
C GLY A 128 -13.40 -1.79 3.64
N GLU A 129 -14.46 -1.29 4.27
CA GLU A 129 -15.33 -0.28 3.71
C GLU A 129 -14.70 1.11 3.84
N VAL A 130 -14.71 1.86 2.77
CA VAL A 130 -14.34 3.27 2.69
C VAL A 130 -15.45 4.05 1.98
N VAL A 131 -15.41 5.37 2.12
CA VAL A 131 -16.19 6.27 1.27
C VAL A 131 -15.31 6.71 0.12
N ARG A 132 -15.67 6.35 -1.09
CA ARG A 132 -15.14 6.92 -2.31
C ARG A 132 -15.82 8.25 -2.55
N ILE A 133 -15.05 9.29 -2.77
CA ILE A 133 -15.51 10.65 -3.02
C ILE A 133 -15.15 10.99 -4.46
N ASP A 134 -16.15 11.19 -5.29
CA ASP A 134 -15.98 11.61 -6.68
C ASP A 134 -16.33 13.11 -6.78
N PRO A 135 -15.34 14.01 -6.81
CA PRO A 135 -15.60 15.44 -6.92
C PRO A 135 -16.07 15.79 -8.35
N GLU A 136 -17.23 16.39 -8.46
CA GLU A 136 -17.69 17.00 -9.72
C GLU A 136 -17.18 18.43 -9.79
N THR A 137 -16.10 18.67 -10.53
CA THR A 137 -15.55 20.00 -10.74
C THR A 137 -15.44 20.32 -12.23
N PHE A 138 -15.43 21.62 -12.55
CA PHE A 138 -15.13 22.07 -13.92
C PHE A 138 -13.64 22.07 -14.26
N ILE A 139 -12.80 21.68 -13.29
CA ILE A 139 -11.34 21.61 -13.44
C ILE A 139 -10.98 20.12 -13.50
N PRO A 140 -10.65 19.58 -14.69
CA PRO A 140 -10.39 18.13 -14.85
C PRO A 140 -9.32 17.57 -13.91
N GLU A 141 -8.32 18.39 -13.56
CA GLU A 141 -7.21 18.01 -12.68
C GLU A 141 -7.64 17.78 -11.21
N LEU A 142 -8.84 18.23 -10.85
CA LEU A 142 -9.42 18.04 -9.51
C LEU A 142 -10.53 16.99 -9.48
N ASN A 143 -10.76 16.28 -10.59
CA ASN A 143 -11.80 15.26 -10.70
C ASN A 143 -11.31 13.85 -10.32
N ASP A 144 -10.07 13.71 -9.85
CA ASP A 144 -9.59 12.42 -9.35
C ASP A 144 -10.38 12.02 -8.10
N PRO A 145 -10.84 10.77 -8.00
CA PRO A 145 -11.53 10.29 -6.82
C PRO A 145 -10.59 10.32 -5.60
N ASP A 146 -11.18 10.50 -4.42
CA ASP A 146 -10.46 10.31 -3.16
C ASP A 146 -11.17 9.24 -2.31
N PHE A 147 -10.46 8.66 -1.36
CA PHE A 147 -10.96 7.57 -0.52
C PHE A 147 -10.74 7.91 0.95
N VAL A 148 -11.81 7.86 1.72
CA VAL A 148 -11.79 8.22 3.13
C VAL A 148 -12.40 7.09 3.95
N GLY A 149 -11.69 6.63 4.96
CA GLY A 149 -12.19 5.60 5.87
C GLY A 149 -11.10 4.97 6.71
N TYR A 150 -11.50 4.07 7.60
CA TYR A 150 -10.60 3.41 8.53
C TYR A 150 -9.50 2.60 7.82
N PRO A 151 -9.76 1.82 6.75
CA PRO A 151 -8.71 1.09 6.02
C PRO A 151 -7.60 1.99 5.48
N MET A 152 -7.93 3.21 5.04
CA MET A 152 -6.92 4.18 4.56
C MET A 152 -5.97 4.57 5.69
N ASN A 153 -6.52 4.92 6.86
CA ASN A 153 -5.72 5.27 8.03
C ASN A 153 -4.94 4.07 8.58
N CYS A 154 -5.57 2.89 8.59
CA CYS A 154 -4.95 1.64 9.05
C CYS A 154 -3.74 1.29 8.18
N GLY A 155 -3.90 1.19 6.86
CA GLY A 155 -2.82 0.89 5.93
C GLY A 155 -1.63 1.84 6.04
N ALA A 156 -1.90 3.16 6.14
CA ALA A 156 -0.87 4.18 6.34
C ALA A 156 -0.08 4.02 7.66
N ARG A 157 -0.66 3.41 8.69
CA ARG A 157 0.00 3.13 9.97
C ARG A 157 0.73 1.81 9.96
N LEU A 158 0.12 0.77 9.37
CA LEU A 158 0.73 -0.54 9.22
C LEU A 158 2.03 -0.46 8.43
N GLN A 159 2.08 0.37 7.39
CA GLN A 159 3.32 0.55 6.65
C GLN A 159 4.47 1.04 7.54
N LYS A 160 4.21 1.85 8.59
CA LYS A 160 5.24 2.32 9.53
C LYS A 160 5.81 1.20 10.40
N LEU A 161 5.03 0.15 10.65
CA LEU A 161 5.48 -1.06 11.37
C LEU A 161 6.36 -1.94 10.50
N ALA A 162 6.19 -1.88 9.18
CA ALA A 162 6.96 -2.66 8.24
C ALA A 162 8.41 -2.13 8.14
N GLY A 163 9.39 -3.00 8.35
CA GLY A 163 10.78 -2.71 8.04
C GLY A 163 11.05 -2.67 6.54
N PRO A 164 12.29 -2.42 6.11
CA PRO A 164 12.68 -2.57 4.71
C PRO A 164 12.32 -3.96 4.20
N TYR A 165 11.70 -4.03 3.02
CA TYR A 165 11.19 -5.27 2.44
C TYR A 165 10.15 -6.02 3.28
N GLY A 166 9.49 -5.32 4.20
CA GLY A 166 8.43 -5.87 5.04
C GLY A 166 7.04 -5.48 4.53
N THR A 167 6.08 -6.39 4.70
CA THR A 167 4.65 -6.16 4.47
C THR A 167 3.86 -6.54 5.72
N VAL A 168 2.99 -5.65 6.17
CA VAL A 168 2.10 -5.86 7.31
C VAL A 168 0.66 -5.79 6.83
N LEU A 169 -0.14 -6.79 7.16
CA LEU A 169 -1.54 -6.91 6.80
C LEU A 169 -2.42 -6.69 8.04
N ASP A 170 -3.55 -6.02 7.88
CA ASP A 170 -4.52 -5.85 8.97
C ASP A 170 -5.25 -7.16 9.33
N SER A 171 -5.92 -7.19 10.48
CA SER A 171 -6.66 -8.36 10.96
C SER A 171 -7.75 -8.80 10.00
N ARG A 172 -8.47 -7.85 9.39
CA ARG A 172 -9.52 -8.15 8.42
C ARG A 172 -8.96 -8.81 7.16
N GLY A 173 -7.84 -8.33 6.64
CA GLY A 173 -7.15 -8.96 5.52
C GLY A 173 -6.65 -10.36 5.84
N VAL A 174 -6.13 -10.58 7.06
CA VAL A 174 -5.77 -11.92 7.56
C VAL A 174 -7.00 -12.84 7.59
N ASP A 175 -8.11 -12.38 8.14
CA ASP A 175 -9.35 -13.14 8.20
C ASP A 175 -9.89 -13.52 6.81
N ILE A 176 -9.85 -12.58 5.86
CA ILE A 176 -10.24 -12.84 4.47
C ILE A 176 -9.35 -13.91 3.85
N ALA A 177 -8.03 -13.81 4.03
CA ALA A 177 -7.07 -14.75 3.50
C ALA A 177 -7.21 -16.14 4.14
N MET A 178 -7.46 -16.22 5.44
CA MET A 178 -7.69 -17.50 6.14
C MET A 178 -8.98 -18.19 5.72
N LYS A 179 -10.04 -17.43 5.40
CA LYS A 179 -11.32 -17.97 4.93
C LYS A 179 -11.30 -18.34 3.45
N ASN A 180 -10.39 -17.76 2.65
CA ASN A 180 -10.32 -17.93 1.20
C ASN A 180 -8.87 -18.18 0.72
N PRO A 181 -8.13 -19.15 1.28
CA PRO A 181 -6.71 -19.29 1.02
C PRO A 181 -6.40 -19.59 -0.46
N GLU A 182 -7.20 -20.40 -1.13
CA GLU A 182 -7.03 -20.70 -2.55
C GLU A 182 -7.29 -19.51 -3.48
N ARG A 183 -8.08 -18.53 -3.05
CA ARG A 183 -8.29 -17.27 -3.78
C ARG A 183 -7.17 -16.28 -3.55
N VAL A 184 -6.88 -16.02 -2.28
CA VAL A 184 -5.94 -14.97 -1.89
C VAL A 184 -4.50 -15.37 -2.19
N LEU A 185 -4.14 -16.65 -2.00
CA LEU A 185 -2.77 -17.15 -2.09
C LEU A 185 -2.48 -17.97 -3.36
N ARG A 186 -3.34 -17.89 -4.37
CA ARG A 186 -3.25 -18.72 -5.59
C ARG A 186 -1.94 -18.57 -6.38
N THR A 187 -1.28 -17.42 -6.27
CA THR A 187 0.00 -17.16 -6.96
C THR A 187 1.20 -17.17 -6.02
N THR A 188 0.99 -17.42 -4.74
CA THR A 188 2.07 -17.44 -3.75
C THR A 188 2.56 -18.85 -3.50
N ASN A 189 3.88 -19.02 -3.39
CA ASN A 189 4.54 -20.25 -3.03
C ASN A 189 4.06 -20.72 -1.64
N GLU A 190 4.04 -22.03 -1.36
CA GLU A 190 3.63 -22.59 -0.05
C GLU A 190 4.41 -21.99 1.13
N ILE A 191 5.66 -21.58 0.90
CA ILE A 191 6.49 -20.92 1.92
C ILE A 191 5.92 -19.56 2.32
N LEU A 192 5.38 -18.79 1.36
CA LEU A 192 4.66 -17.54 1.64
C LEU A 192 3.36 -17.78 2.41
N ARG A 193 2.68 -18.92 2.18
CA ARG A 193 1.49 -19.29 2.94
C ARG A 193 1.78 -19.43 4.42
N LEU A 194 2.91 -20.01 4.79
CA LEU A 194 3.28 -20.27 6.19
C LEU A 194 3.79 -19.00 6.88
N GLU A 195 4.53 -18.15 6.19
CA GLU A 195 5.08 -16.91 6.76
C GLU A 195 4.05 -15.76 6.81
N LEU A 196 3.10 -15.72 5.85
CA LEU A 196 2.03 -14.72 5.80
C LEU A 196 1.15 -14.71 7.05
N PHE A 197 1.02 -15.85 7.74
CA PHE A 197 0.08 -16.00 8.86
C PHE A 197 0.75 -16.17 10.22
N LYS A 198 2.04 -15.91 10.34
CA LYS A 198 2.69 -15.88 11.65
C LYS A 198 2.40 -14.56 12.35
N PRO A 199 1.76 -14.58 13.54
CA PRO A 199 1.62 -13.38 14.35
C PRO A 199 3.00 -12.81 14.67
N HIS A 200 3.21 -11.52 14.40
CA HIS A 200 4.49 -10.88 14.67
C HIS A 200 4.47 -10.24 16.06
N ASN A 201 5.13 -10.87 17.04
CA ASN A 201 5.19 -10.39 18.42
C ASN A 201 5.68 -8.94 18.57
N LYS A 202 6.51 -8.46 17.63
CA LYS A 202 7.00 -7.07 17.63
C LYS A 202 5.92 -6.07 17.24
N ALA A 203 4.99 -6.43 16.37
CA ALA A 203 3.85 -5.58 16.02
C ALA A 203 2.94 -5.36 17.23
N ILE A 204 2.69 -6.40 18.01
CA ILE A 204 1.91 -6.34 19.25
C ILE A 204 2.55 -5.39 20.27
N SER A 205 3.87 -5.44 20.45
CA SER A 205 4.57 -4.56 21.40
C SER A 205 4.64 -3.10 20.97
N MET A 206 4.56 -2.81 19.67
CA MET A 206 4.59 -1.46 19.11
C MET A 206 3.20 -0.81 18.95
N ALA A 207 2.15 -1.59 19.08
CA ALA A 207 0.78 -1.13 18.87
C ALA A 207 0.36 -0.01 19.83
N HIS A 208 0.86 -0.01 21.06
CA HIS A 208 0.64 1.06 22.03
C HIS A 208 1.20 2.43 21.58
N THR A 209 2.06 2.47 20.56
CA THR A 209 2.62 3.72 20.01
C THR A 209 1.76 4.33 18.91
N PHE A 210 0.74 3.62 18.43
CA PHE A 210 -0.11 4.06 17.31
C PHE A 210 -1.52 4.43 17.80
N THR A 211 -1.74 5.70 18.07
CA THR A 211 -3.09 6.22 18.35
C THR A 211 -4.00 6.00 17.14
N GLY A 212 -5.19 5.41 17.35
CA GLY A 212 -6.26 5.26 16.34
C GLY A 212 -6.24 3.97 15.53
N LEU A 213 -5.47 2.95 15.92
CA LEU A 213 -5.76 1.56 15.58
C LEU A 213 -6.70 0.97 16.63
N GLN A 214 -7.61 0.08 16.22
CA GLN A 214 -8.46 -0.66 17.15
C GLN A 214 -7.65 -1.81 17.77
N GLU A 215 -7.99 -2.22 19.00
CA GLU A 215 -7.27 -3.31 19.68
C GLU A 215 -7.27 -4.62 18.87
N ASP A 216 -8.39 -4.92 18.19
CA ASP A 216 -8.53 -6.10 17.34
C ASP A 216 -7.61 -6.09 16.11
N ASP A 217 -7.23 -4.91 15.61
CA ASP A 217 -6.28 -4.78 14.50
C ASP A 217 -4.84 -5.10 14.90
N ILE A 218 -4.56 -5.06 16.20
CA ILE A 218 -3.22 -5.27 16.78
C ILE A 218 -2.86 -6.76 16.83
N PHE A 219 -3.83 -7.62 17.05
CA PHE A 219 -3.62 -9.07 17.26
C PHE A 219 -3.62 -9.88 15.95
N GLY A 220 -4.02 -9.28 14.85
CA GLY A 220 -4.16 -9.95 13.57
C GLY A 220 -3.03 -9.68 12.55
N PHE A 221 -1.99 -8.93 12.92
CA PHE A 221 -0.94 -8.54 11.96
C PHE A 221 -0.10 -9.72 11.50
N CYS A 222 0.02 -9.84 10.19
CA CYS A 222 0.94 -10.73 9.52
C CYS A 222 2.11 -9.92 8.95
N TYR A 223 3.32 -10.41 9.12
CA TYR A 223 4.54 -9.77 8.65
C TYR A 223 5.28 -10.68 7.68
N VAL A 224 5.51 -10.19 6.46
CA VAL A 224 6.30 -10.88 5.45
C VAL A 224 7.56 -10.08 5.18
N THR A 225 8.73 -10.69 5.26
CA THR A 225 10.01 -10.06 4.93
C THR A 225 10.53 -10.56 3.59
N TRP A 226 10.93 -9.65 2.73
CA TRP A 226 11.52 -9.95 1.44
C TRP A 226 12.77 -10.86 1.50
N PRO A 227 13.70 -10.74 2.46
CA PRO A 227 14.83 -11.66 2.54
C PRO A 227 14.44 -13.13 2.60
N TYR A 228 13.31 -13.46 3.24
CA TYR A 228 12.76 -14.81 3.26
C TYR A 228 12.28 -15.26 1.87
N VAL A 229 11.60 -14.37 1.19
CA VAL A 229 11.11 -14.57 -0.17
C VAL A 229 12.26 -14.66 -1.16
N LYS A 230 13.30 -13.83 -0.99
CA LYS A 230 14.53 -13.87 -1.79
C LYS A 230 15.17 -15.27 -1.77
N ASN A 231 15.37 -15.84 -0.60
CA ASN A 231 16.01 -17.15 -0.45
C ASN A 231 15.16 -18.30 -1.02
N SER A 232 13.85 -18.21 -0.95
CA SER A 232 12.93 -19.22 -1.49
C SER A 232 12.84 -19.19 -3.03
N LEU A 233 12.87 -18.01 -3.63
CA LEU A 233 12.81 -17.85 -5.10
C LEU A 233 14.12 -18.24 -5.79
N TRP A 234 15.25 -18.00 -5.17
CA TRP A 234 16.56 -18.40 -5.74
C TRP A 234 16.72 -19.93 -5.77
N ASN A 235 16.14 -20.64 -4.83
CA ASN A 235 16.17 -22.10 -4.80
C ASN A 235 15.25 -22.76 -5.84
N VAL A 236 14.25 -22.03 -6.36
CA VAL A 236 13.33 -22.56 -7.38
C VAL A 236 13.92 -22.51 -8.78
N ASP A 237 14.76 -21.50 -9.08
CA ASP A 237 15.32 -21.33 -10.44
C ASP A 237 16.72 -21.95 -10.63
N GLY A 238 17.31 -22.58 -9.62
CA GLY A 238 18.61 -23.27 -9.71
C GLY A 238 19.79 -22.42 -10.21
N ARG A 239 19.69 -21.09 -10.08
CA ARG A 239 20.77 -20.16 -10.45
C ARG A 239 21.41 -19.60 -9.19
N VAL A 240 22.52 -20.20 -8.84
CA VAL A 240 23.53 -19.67 -7.92
C VAL A 240 24.32 -18.58 -8.63
#